data_a8e52fd3fcabd96bd19a7c3863b69069
#
_entry.id   a8e52fd3fcabd96bd19a7c3863b69069
#
_cell.length_a   1.000
_cell.length_b   1.000
_cell.length_c   1.000
_cell.angle_alpha   90.00
_cell.angle_beta   90.00
_cell.angle_gamma   90.00
#
_symmetry.space_group_name_H-M   'P 1'
#
loop_
_entity.id
_entity.type
_entity.pdbx_description
1 polymer ?
#
loop_
_entity_poly.entity_id
_entity_poly.type
_entity_poly.pdbx_seq_one_letter_code
_entity_poly.pdbx_strand_id
1 'polypeptide(L)'
;MHQLRAGIKRIIWFLFILWCVFSATLWFQAKQTMQTLSTLNELGSKVEEVRNFFNFELPYRVKHVDQVSLKLQLVYAVRLQLESEVSDANGPDVTQLLYSTDRFLESARAFIGSDGELVSLAEQLHTSRGAENNSQQIENMYYRLGALVLESIFSDSNTNTDTYRELDLLFIESDSLSTGERSAFQRRLAQTSSVLAANAQGSYLANQLLKPDFPNQLVSMKATLEQKLVSFIFWLIVVSGCLLAVVSWAVFSKNAVANSSSSEPAVSQTENASSSLEHENKARELASDAQANKTQELTPDSRQELLAPQEPFIDINRMLDSLSGDEGAVRMLLEVFIQDHAEDGSKLHKLLNEDIDNAQRTAHSLKGVSGSLGAMPLHYISGEIELLIKQGKEVPDNKLCQLTDVLQQTTLFAEKVLNSEKIREVLTD
;
A
#
# COMPACT_ATOMS: atom_id res chain seq x y z
N MET A 1 35.67 -26.83 52.86
CA MET A 1 35.65 -25.48 52.24
C MET A 1 35.72 -25.50 50.72
N HIS A 2 36.40 -26.44 50.06
CA HIS A 2 36.49 -26.46 48.58
C HIS A 2 35.19 -26.77 47.86
N GLN A 3 34.32 -27.64 48.43
CA GLN A 3 33.01 -28.02 47.86
C GLN A 3 31.98 -26.89 47.92
N LEU A 4 31.95 -26.09 48.98
CA LEU A 4 31.07 -24.91 49.10
C LEU A 4 31.43 -23.80 48.08
N ARG A 5 32.73 -23.62 47.78
CA ARG A 5 33.19 -22.65 46.78
C ARG A 5 32.80 -23.05 45.33
N ALA A 6 32.81 -24.35 45.03
CA ALA A 6 32.34 -24.88 43.75
C ALA A 6 30.81 -24.73 43.56
N GLY A 7 30.03 -24.88 44.63
CA GLY A 7 28.59 -24.69 44.62
C GLY A 7 28.19 -23.23 44.28
N ILE A 8 28.80 -22.26 44.94
CA ILE A 8 28.50 -20.83 44.74
C ILE A 8 28.85 -20.38 43.30
N LYS A 9 29.98 -20.87 42.75
CA LYS A 9 30.37 -20.58 41.37
C LYS A 9 29.34 -21.12 40.36
N ARG A 10 28.81 -22.35 40.61
CA ARG A 10 27.78 -22.94 39.75
C ARG A 10 26.45 -22.15 39.80
N ILE A 11 26.06 -21.69 41.00
CA ILE A 11 24.84 -20.87 41.18
C ILE A 11 24.98 -19.54 40.45
N ILE A 12 26.12 -18.85 40.57
CA ILE A 12 26.36 -17.57 39.83
C ILE A 12 26.33 -17.79 38.32
N TRP A 13 26.96 -18.89 37.84
CA TRP A 13 26.92 -19.25 36.42
C TRP A 13 25.50 -19.55 35.92
N PHE A 14 24.73 -20.25 36.72
CA PHE A 14 23.32 -20.54 36.39
C PHE A 14 22.46 -19.27 36.35
N LEU A 15 22.63 -18.37 37.32
CA LEU A 15 21.93 -17.07 37.33
C LEU A 15 22.34 -16.20 36.13
N PHE A 16 23.64 -16.23 35.73
CA PHE A 16 24.12 -15.53 34.56
C PHE A 16 23.49 -16.07 33.26
N ILE A 17 23.42 -17.39 33.10
CA ILE A 17 22.76 -18.03 31.96
C ILE A 17 21.27 -17.66 31.93
N LEU A 18 20.59 -17.73 33.08
CA LEU A 18 19.18 -17.34 33.18
C LEU A 18 18.97 -15.88 32.80
N TRP A 19 19.85 -14.99 33.23
CA TRP A 19 19.81 -13.58 32.83
C TRP A 19 20.05 -13.39 31.32
N CYS A 20 20.99 -14.11 30.72
CA CYS A 20 21.23 -14.06 29.29
C CYS A 20 19.99 -14.50 28.49
N VAL A 21 19.34 -15.61 28.89
CA VAL A 21 18.11 -16.09 28.24
C VAL A 21 16.99 -15.07 28.38
N PHE A 22 16.80 -14.51 29.58
CA PHE A 22 15.78 -13.51 29.83
C PHE A 22 16.04 -12.22 29.04
N SER A 23 17.29 -11.74 29.00
CA SER A 23 17.65 -10.57 28.20
C SER A 23 17.46 -10.80 26.72
N ALA A 24 17.78 -12.00 26.21
CA ALA A 24 17.59 -12.37 24.81
C ALA A 24 16.09 -12.41 24.43
N THR A 25 15.24 -12.94 25.33
CA THR A 25 13.78 -12.96 25.10
C THR A 25 13.19 -11.54 25.09
N LEU A 26 13.60 -10.68 26.02
CA LEU A 26 13.16 -9.28 26.04
C LEU A 26 13.67 -8.52 24.81
N TRP A 27 14.90 -8.74 24.39
CA TRP A 27 15.44 -8.16 23.17
C TRP A 27 14.64 -8.56 21.94
N PHE A 28 14.31 -9.84 21.80
CA PHE A 28 13.51 -10.34 20.67
C PHE A 28 12.12 -9.72 20.66
N GLN A 29 11.43 -9.66 21.83
CA GLN A 29 10.12 -9.02 21.95
C GLN A 29 10.18 -7.52 21.66
N ALA A 30 11.21 -6.81 22.13
CA ALA A 30 11.40 -5.40 21.85
C ALA A 30 11.62 -5.14 20.36
N LYS A 31 12.41 -5.99 19.69
CA LYS A 31 12.65 -5.88 18.24
C LYS A 31 11.35 -6.09 17.46
N GLN A 32 10.56 -7.10 17.79
CA GLN A 32 9.26 -7.36 17.16
C GLN A 32 8.30 -6.18 17.35
N THR A 33 8.18 -5.67 18.60
CA THR A 33 7.33 -4.49 18.88
C THR A 33 7.79 -3.25 18.10
N MET A 34 9.09 -3.07 17.91
CA MET A 34 9.66 -1.96 17.15
C MET A 34 9.37 -2.08 15.65
N GLN A 35 9.39 -3.29 15.09
CA GLN A 35 8.97 -3.57 13.72
C GLN A 35 7.49 -3.23 13.53
N THR A 36 6.62 -3.75 14.37
CA THR A 36 5.18 -3.45 14.33
C THR A 36 4.90 -1.94 14.46
N LEU A 37 5.66 -1.21 15.30
CA LEU A 37 5.54 0.24 15.42
C LEU A 37 5.96 0.95 14.12
N SER A 38 7.01 0.46 13.46
CA SER A 38 7.44 0.97 12.15
C SER A 38 6.36 0.78 11.09
N THR A 39 5.82 -0.44 10.96
CA THR A 39 4.73 -0.77 10.02
C THR A 39 3.46 0.05 10.32
N LEU A 40 3.16 0.28 11.60
CA LEU A 40 2.05 1.13 12.02
C LEU A 40 2.24 2.60 11.63
N ASN A 41 3.47 3.11 11.75
CA ASN A 41 3.82 4.46 11.29
C ASN A 41 3.68 4.59 9.78
N GLU A 42 4.14 3.59 9.05
CA GLU A 42 4.03 3.52 7.59
C GLU A 42 2.57 3.49 7.16
N LEU A 43 1.74 2.62 7.75
CA LEU A 43 0.30 2.57 7.50
C LEU A 43 -0.34 3.95 7.69
N GLY A 44 -0.05 4.63 8.81
CA GLY A 44 -0.57 5.96 9.09
C GLY A 44 -0.15 6.99 8.04
N SER A 45 1.12 6.97 7.63
CA SER A 45 1.65 7.88 6.60
C SER A 45 0.99 7.64 5.24
N LYS A 46 0.85 6.37 4.82
CA LYS A 46 0.25 6.03 3.51
C LYS A 46 -1.26 6.30 3.48
N VAL A 47 -1.99 6.07 4.58
CA VAL A 47 -3.41 6.47 4.69
C VAL A 47 -3.57 7.98 4.61
N GLU A 48 -2.71 8.75 5.30
CA GLU A 48 -2.78 10.22 5.26
C GLU A 48 -2.44 10.77 3.86
N GLU A 49 -1.51 10.15 3.15
CA GLU A 49 -1.19 10.50 1.76
C GLU A 49 -2.39 10.31 0.84
N VAL A 50 -3.15 9.22 1.00
CA VAL A 50 -4.39 8.98 0.26
C VAL A 50 -5.49 9.97 0.70
N ARG A 51 -5.64 10.25 2.00
CA ARG A 51 -6.61 11.24 2.50
C ARG A 51 -6.39 12.62 1.90
N ASN A 52 -5.15 13.06 1.81
CA ASN A 52 -4.79 14.35 1.24
C ASN A 52 -5.20 14.46 -0.22
N PHE A 53 -5.22 13.35 -0.96
CA PHE A 53 -5.69 13.33 -2.34
C PHE A 53 -7.19 13.68 -2.47
N PHE A 54 -8.02 13.31 -1.50
CA PHE A 54 -9.46 13.61 -1.54
C PHE A 54 -9.78 15.10 -1.34
N ASN A 55 -8.82 15.89 -0.87
CA ASN A 55 -8.95 17.35 -0.76
C ASN A 55 -8.73 18.10 -2.09
N PHE A 56 -8.23 17.41 -3.13
CA PHE A 56 -8.05 18.03 -4.43
C PHE A 56 -9.38 18.12 -5.20
N GLU A 57 -9.47 19.10 -6.08
CA GLU A 57 -10.63 19.29 -6.95
C GLU A 57 -10.78 18.15 -7.97
N LEU A 58 -12.02 17.91 -8.43
CA LEU A 58 -12.39 16.83 -9.34
C LEU A 58 -11.47 16.71 -10.58
N PRO A 59 -11.12 17.79 -11.31
CA PRO A 59 -10.26 17.68 -12.49
C PRO A 59 -8.88 17.13 -12.20
N TYR A 60 -8.32 17.48 -11.04
CA TYR A 60 -7.02 16.97 -10.60
C TYR A 60 -7.13 15.49 -10.21
N ARG A 61 -8.14 15.12 -9.42
CA ARG A 61 -8.35 13.74 -8.97
C ARG A 61 -8.49 12.77 -10.13
N VAL A 62 -9.34 13.13 -11.10
CA VAL A 62 -9.57 12.32 -12.30
C VAL A 62 -8.29 12.05 -13.09
N LYS A 63 -7.44 13.07 -13.24
CA LYS A 63 -6.18 12.92 -13.98
C LYS A 63 -5.18 12.00 -13.28
N HIS A 64 -5.29 11.84 -11.96
CA HIS A 64 -4.33 11.09 -11.14
C HIS A 64 -4.93 9.83 -10.50
N VAL A 65 -6.07 9.33 -11.03
CA VAL A 65 -6.76 8.13 -10.53
C VAL A 65 -5.83 6.93 -10.42
N ASP A 66 -5.00 6.70 -11.42
CA ASP A 66 -4.07 5.56 -11.44
C ASP A 66 -3.06 5.62 -10.29
N GLN A 67 -2.52 6.82 -10.01
CA GLN A 67 -1.57 7.02 -8.92
C GLN A 67 -2.21 6.74 -7.55
N VAL A 68 -3.46 7.19 -7.37
CA VAL A 68 -4.17 6.96 -6.11
C VAL A 68 -4.58 5.51 -5.96
N SER A 69 -4.97 4.85 -7.04
CA SER A 69 -5.25 3.42 -7.04
C SER A 69 -4.04 2.62 -6.57
N LEU A 70 -2.84 2.96 -7.06
CA LEU A 70 -1.59 2.33 -6.63
C LEU A 70 -1.29 2.60 -5.14
N LYS A 71 -1.51 3.83 -4.66
CA LYS A 71 -1.36 4.18 -3.24
C LYS A 71 -2.34 3.43 -2.35
N LEU A 72 -3.59 3.21 -2.81
CA LEU A 72 -4.55 2.37 -2.09
C LEU A 72 -4.12 0.90 -2.00
N GLN A 73 -3.52 0.38 -3.07
CA GLN A 73 -2.94 -0.96 -3.04
C GLN A 73 -1.78 -1.04 -2.05
N LEU A 74 -0.95 0.00 -1.97
CA LEU A 74 0.12 0.07 -0.99
C LEU A 74 -0.41 0.11 0.45
N VAL A 75 -1.48 0.89 0.73
CA VAL A 75 -2.14 0.85 2.04
C VAL A 75 -2.64 -0.56 2.37
N TYR A 76 -3.23 -1.25 1.38
CA TYR A 76 -3.67 -2.64 1.54
C TYR A 76 -2.50 -3.59 1.82
N ALA A 77 -1.39 -3.46 1.11
CA ALA A 77 -0.18 -4.25 1.32
C ALA A 77 0.41 -4.06 2.74
N VAL A 78 0.55 -2.81 3.19
CA VAL A 78 1.01 -2.51 4.56
C VAL A 78 0.03 -3.03 5.61
N ARG A 79 -1.28 -3.00 5.33
CA ARG A 79 -2.31 -3.60 6.19
C ARG A 79 -2.13 -5.12 6.33
N LEU A 80 -1.87 -5.82 5.22
CA LEU A 80 -1.59 -7.27 5.24
C LEU A 80 -0.30 -7.59 6.00
N GLN A 81 0.76 -6.80 5.78
CA GLN A 81 2.00 -6.94 6.53
C GLN A 81 1.76 -6.78 8.04
N LEU A 82 1.02 -5.75 8.46
CA LEU A 82 0.68 -5.53 9.87
C LEU A 82 -0.08 -6.73 10.46
N GLU A 83 -1.04 -7.29 9.72
CA GLU A 83 -1.79 -8.48 10.13
C GLU A 83 -0.87 -9.69 10.32
N SER A 84 0.07 -9.92 9.40
CA SER A 84 1.03 -11.03 9.47
C SER A 84 1.99 -10.88 10.66
N GLU A 85 2.47 -9.66 10.96
CA GLU A 85 3.37 -9.38 12.08
C GLU A 85 2.70 -9.58 13.45
N VAL A 86 1.40 -9.38 13.54
CA VAL A 86 0.63 -9.42 14.80
C VAL A 86 -0.11 -10.75 14.99
N SER A 87 -0.08 -11.66 14.02
CA SER A 87 -0.74 -12.97 14.10
C SER A 87 -0.28 -13.85 15.27
N ASP A 88 0.82 -13.51 15.95
CA ASP A 88 1.29 -14.21 17.14
C ASP A 88 0.41 -13.95 18.37
N ALA A 89 0.17 -15.01 19.16
CA ALA A 89 -0.75 -15.02 20.33
C ALA A 89 -0.46 -13.95 21.41
N ASN A 90 0.71 -13.31 21.40
CA ASN A 90 1.13 -12.27 22.34
C ASN A 90 1.18 -10.85 21.73
N GLY A 91 0.73 -10.69 20.48
CA GLY A 91 0.69 -9.41 19.79
C GLY A 91 -0.31 -8.40 20.41
N PRO A 92 -0.24 -7.12 20.04
CA PRO A 92 -1.27 -6.16 20.38
C PRO A 92 -2.57 -6.48 19.61
N ASP A 93 -3.73 -6.17 20.20
CA ASP A 93 -5.00 -6.29 19.50
C ASP A 93 -5.15 -5.16 18.47
N VAL A 94 -4.86 -5.48 17.21
CA VAL A 94 -4.98 -4.56 16.06
C VAL A 94 -6.31 -4.70 15.31
N THR A 95 -7.21 -5.58 15.74
CA THR A 95 -8.45 -5.94 15.03
C THR A 95 -9.28 -4.72 14.65
N GLN A 96 -9.44 -3.78 15.58
CA GLN A 96 -10.22 -2.57 15.33
C GLN A 96 -9.53 -1.64 14.32
N LEU A 97 -8.20 -1.54 14.35
CA LEU A 97 -7.43 -0.75 13.40
C LEU A 97 -7.47 -1.35 12.00
N LEU A 98 -7.32 -2.67 11.88
CA LEU A 98 -7.44 -3.38 10.60
C LEU A 98 -8.85 -3.20 10.01
N TYR A 99 -9.89 -3.36 10.82
CA TYR A 99 -11.27 -3.11 10.39
C TYR A 99 -11.47 -1.66 9.89
N SER A 100 -10.97 -0.67 10.62
CA SER A 100 -11.10 0.73 10.19
C SER A 100 -10.28 1.03 8.93
N THR A 101 -9.14 0.35 8.74
CA THR A 101 -8.35 0.43 7.51
C THR A 101 -9.11 -0.19 6.33
N ASP A 102 -9.73 -1.35 6.51
CA ASP A 102 -10.54 -2.00 5.46
C ASP A 102 -11.73 -1.12 5.05
N ARG A 103 -12.42 -0.51 6.02
CA ARG A 103 -13.49 0.45 5.76
C ARG A 103 -13.00 1.70 5.04
N PHE A 104 -11.82 2.20 5.39
CA PHE A 104 -11.18 3.29 4.65
C PHE A 104 -10.91 2.92 3.20
N LEU A 105 -10.30 1.75 2.96
CA LEU A 105 -9.98 1.26 1.61
C LEU A 105 -11.26 1.07 0.75
N GLU A 106 -12.29 0.46 1.32
CA GLU A 106 -13.58 0.27 0.63
C GLU A 106 -14.21 1.63 0.23
N SER A 107 -14.28 2.55 1.18
CA SER A 107 -14.87 3.88 0.93
C SER A 107 -14.04 4.71 -0.06
N ALA A 108 -12.71 4.62 0.02
CA ALA A 108 -11.81 5.30 -0.90
C ALA A 108 -11.92 4.76 -2.33
N ARG A 109 -12.01 3.44 -2.51
CA ARG A 109 -12.24 2.81 -3.83
C ARG A 109 -13.59 3.22 -4.42
N ALA A 110 -14.65 3.21 -3.61
CA ALA A 110 -15.98 3.63 -4.07
C ALA A 110 -16.00 5.10 -4.50
N PHE A 111 -15.29 5.98 -3.77
CA PHE A 111 -15.18 7.40 -4.12
C PHE A 111 -14.42 7.61 -5.44
N ILE A 112 -13.27 6.97 -5.62
CA ILE A 112 -12.48 7.07 -6.86
C ILE A 112 -13.27 6.48 -8.05
N GLY A 113 -14.01 5.38 -7.83
CA GLY A 113 -14.88 4.79 -8.84
C GLY A 113 -15.92 5.77 -9.33
N SER A 114 -16.55 6.54 -8.42
CA SER A 114 -17.56 7.54 -8.79
C SER A 114 -16.99 8.69 -9.64
N ASP A 115 -15.76 9.13 -9.38
CA ASP A 115 -15.06 10.12 -10.20
C ASP A 115 -14.82 9.58 -11.63
N GLY A 116 -14.42 8.31 -11.77
CA GLY A 116 -14.22 7.66 -13.06
C GLY A 116 -15.50 7.50 -13.87
N GLU A 117 -16.61 7.20 -13.20
CA GLU A 117 -17.94 7.11 -13.84
C GLU A 117 -18.41 8.48 -14.38
N LEU A 118 -18.14 9.57 -13.65
CA LEU A 118 -18.44 10.93 -14.13
C LEU A 118 -17.69 11.28 -15.42
N VAL A 119 -16.41 10.92 -15.51
CA VAL A 119 -15.61 11.14 -16.74
C VAL A 119 -16.17 10.33 -17.90
N SER A 120 -16.43 9.06 -17.66
CA SER A 120 -17.01 8.18 -18.67
C SER A 120 -18.37 8.71 -19.16
N LEU A 121 -19.21 9.22 -18.25
CA LEU A 121 -20.48 9.86 -18.59
C LEU A 121 -20.27 11.11 -19.46
N ALA A 122 -19.32 11.98 -19.09
CA ALA A 122 -19.02 13.19 -19.85
C ALA A 122 -18.59 12.89 -21.28
N GLU A 123 -17.70 11.90 -21.47
CA GLU A 123 -17.24 11.43 -22.78
C GLU A 123 -18.39 10.84 -23.60
N GLN A 124 -19.23 10.02 -22.96
CA GLN A 124 -20.40 9.42 -23.61
C GLN A 124 -21.45 10.45 -24.00
N LEU A 125 -21.70 11.48 -23.17
CA LEU A 125 -22.58 12.59 -23.52
C LEU A 125 -22.02 13.39 -24.70
N HIS A 126 -20.71 13.65 -24.72
CA HIS A 126 -20.04 14.30 -25.82
C HIS A 126 -20.21 13.52 -27.12
N THR A 127 -19.93 12.22 -27.12
CA THR A 127 -20.09 11.34 -28.29
C THR A 127 -21.54 11.24 -28.75
N SER A 128 -22.48 11.08 -27.80
CA SER A 128 -23.92 10.96 -28.13
C SER A 128 -24.46 12.25 -28.75
N ARG A 129 -23.99 13.41 -28.29
CA ARG A 129 -24.39 14.72 -28.86
C ARG A 129 -23.86 14.92 -30.28
N GLY A 130 -22.61 14.47 -30.54
CA GLY A 130 -21.96 14.65 -31.84
C GLY A 130 -22.34 13.61 -32.90
N ALA A 131 -23.35 12.75 -32.69
CA ALA A 131 -23.74 11.74 -33.65
C ALA A 131 -24.41 12.39 -34.91
N GLU A 132 -23.91 12.04 -36.09
CA GLU A 132 -24.35 12.67 -37.37
C GLU A 132 -25.85 12.54 -37.68
N ASN A 133 -26.53 11.58 -37.10
CA ASN A 133 -27.94 11.31 -37.38
C ASN A 133 -28.89 11.93 -36.35
N ASN A 134 -28.41 12.77 -35.45
CA ASN A 134 -29.24 13.41 -34.45
C ASN A 134 -30.15 14.48 -35.05
N SER A 135 -31.42 14.49 -34.62
CA SER A 135 -32.31 15.64 -34.84
C SER A 135 -31.85 16.82 -33.96
N GLN A 136 -32.16 18.05 -34.39
CA GLN A 136 -31.90 19.26 -33.61
C GLN A 136 -32.54 19.20 -32.20
N GLN A 137 -33.66 18.49 -32.06
CA GLN A 137 -34.39 18.34 -30.82
C GLN A 137 -33.57 17.49 -29.81
N ILE A 138 -33.07 16.32 -30.23
CA ILE A 138 -32.29 15.45 -29.35
C ILE A 138 -30.95 16.08 -29.00
N GLU A 139 -30.34 16.83 -29.91
CA GLU A 139 -29.10 17.58 -29.64
C GLU A 139 -29.31 18.60 -28.50
N ASN A 140 -30.38 19.37 -28.54
CA ASN A 140 -30.77 20.32 -27.50
C ASN A 140 -31.01 19.60 -26.14
N MET A 141 -31.62 18.42 -26.16
CA MET A 141 -31.86 17.62 -24.96
C MET A 141 -30.54 17.13 -24.36
N TYR A 142 -29.57 16.72 -25.17
CA TYR A 142 -28.21 16.38 -24.67
C TYR A 142 -27.48 17.58 -24.09
N TYR A 143 -27.63 18.79 -24.65
CA TYR A 143 -27.10 20.01 -24.06
C TYR A 143 -27.71 20.30 -22.69
N ARG A 144 -29.03 20.18 -22.54
CA ARG A 144 -29.72 20.36 -21.27
C ARG A 144 -29.29 19.30 -20.26
N LEU A 145 -29.19 18.04 -20.66
CA LEU A 145 -28.72 16.95 -19.81
C LEU A 145 -27.29 17.22 -19.31
N GLY A 146 -26.37 17.67 -20.18
CA GLY A 146 -25.02 18.06 -19.80
C GLY A 146 -24.97 19.25 -18.82
N ALA A 147 -25.85 20.24 -19.00
CA ALA A 147 -25.97 21.36 -18.08
C ALA A 147 -26.46 20.91 -16.69
N LEU A 148 -27.46 20.02 -16.62
CA LEU A 148 -27.94 19.45 -15.35
C LEU A 148 -26.86 18.62 -14.63
N VAL A 149 -26.02 17.90 -15.36
CA VAL A 149 -24.86 17.19 -14.77
C VAL A 149 -23.90 18.19 -14.13
N LEU A 150 -23.54 19.26 -14.84
CA LEU A 150 -22.67 20.31 -14.30
C LEU A 150 -23.29 20.98 -13.08
N GLU A 151 -24.56 21.34 -13.14
CA GLU A 151 -25.28 21.94 -12.03
C GLU A 151 -25.28 21.02 -10.80
N SER A 152 -25.56 19.73 -10.99
CA SER A 152 -25.55 18.74 -9.89
C SER A 152 -24.18 18.57 -9.23
N ILE A 153 -23.10 18.70 -10.00
CA ILE A 153 -21.73 18.54 -9.47
C ILE A 153 -21.27 19.78 -8.69
N PHE A 154 -21.65 20.99 -9.17
CA PHE A 154 -21.11 22.25 -8.66
C PHE A 154 -22.09 23.06 -7.80
N SER A 155 -23.35 22.64 -7.68
CA SER A 155 -24.33 23.32 -6.82
C SER A 155 -24.36 22.72 -5.42
N ASP A 156 -24.72 23.55 -4.44
CA ASP A 156 -24.92 23.13 -3.05
C ASP A 156 -26.10 22.16 -2.93
N SER A 157 -26.03 21.26 -1.95
CA SER A 157 -26.96 20.15 -1.72
C SER A 157 -28.46 20.50 -1.67
N ASN A 158 -28.82 21.76 -1.51
CA ASN A 158 -30.22 22.23 -1.49
C ASN A 158 -30.89 22.32 -2.88
N THR A 159 -30.08 22.40 -3.96
CA THR A 159 -30.55 22.52 -5.34
C THR A 159 -30.75 21.16 -6.04
N ASN A 160 -30.27 20.08 -5.45
CA ASN A 160 -30.34 18.73 -6.04
C ASN A 160 -31.78 18.25 -6.31
N THR A 161 -32.77 18.69 -5.53
CA THR A 161 -34.19 18.33 -5.76
C THR A 161 -34.73 18.88 -7.09
N ASP A 162 -34.33 20.08 -7.47
CA ASP A 162 -34.75 20.69 -8.74
C ASP A 162 -34.06 20.00 -9.93
N THR A 163 -32.80 19.63 -9.81
CA THR A 163 -32.07 18.87 -10.84
C THR A 163 -32.72 17.52 -11.13
N TYR A 164 -33.14 16.76 -10.11
CA TYR A 164 -33.84 15.49 -10.31
C TYR A 164 -35.20 15.69 -10.98
N ARG A 165 -35.93 16.74 -10.62
CA ARG A 165 -37.17 17.07 -11.29
C ARG A 165 -36.98 17.43 -12.77
N GLU A 166 -35.94 18.17 -13.11
CA GLU A 166 -35.60 18.48 -14.51
C GLU A 166 -35.21 17.22 -15.30
N LEU A 167 -34.54 16.24 -14.69
CA LEU A 167 -34.23 14.94 -15.30
C LEU A 167 -35.53 14.18 -15.62
N ASP A 168 -36.54 14.21 -14.72
CA ASP A 168 -37.84 13.61 -14.94
C ASP A 168 -38.61 14.32 -16.11
N LEU A 169 -38.50 15.65 -16.19
CA LEU A 169 -39.11 16.42 -17.30
C LEU A 169 -38.44 16.05 -18.63
N LEU A 170 -37.12 15.88 -18.68
CA LEU A 170 -36.40 15.40 -19.87
C LEU A 170 -36.85 13.99 -20.28
N PHE A 171 -37.10 13.12 -19.29
CA PHE A 171 -37.62 11.79 -19.58
C PHE A 171 -38.99 11.87 -20.27
N ILE A 172 -39.95 12.68 -19.76
CA ILE A 172 -41.26 12.88 -20.35
C ILE A 172 -41.16 13.50 -21.76
N GLU A 173 -40.29 14.53 -21.91
CA GLU A 173 -40.08 15.20 -23.20
C GLU A 173 -39.52 14.24 -24.27
N SER A 174 -38.73 13.24 -23.84
CA SER A 174 -38.16 12.23 -24.73
C SER A 174 -39.23 11.39 -25.47
N ASP A 175 -40.46 11.36 -24.98
CA ASP A 175 -41.57 10.66 -25.64
C ASP A 175 -41.93 11.26 -26.99
N SER A 176 -41.56 12.53 -27.24
CA SER A 176 -41.75 13.20 -28.52
C SER A 176 -40.72 12.83 -29.60
N LEU A 177 -39.64 12.13 -29.23
CA LEU A 177 -38.57 11.71 -30.14
C LEU A 177 -38.95 10.45 -30.96
N SER A 178 -38.24 10.22 -32.04
CA SER A 178 -38.35 8.96 -32.79
C SER A 178 -37.96 7.76 -31.90
N THR A 179 -38.48 6.55 -32.18
CA THR A 179 -38.27 5.37 -31.35
C THR A 179 -36.78 5.05 -31.10
N GLY A 180 -35.94 5.26 -32.12
CA GLY A 180 -34.50 5.04 -32.01
C GLY A 180 -33.80 6.07 -31.11
N GLU A 181 -34.06 7.36 -31.33
CA GLU A 181 -33.56 8.47 -30.53
C GLU A 181 -34.04 8.41 -29.09
N ARG A 182 -35.33 8.11 -28.87
CA ARG A 182 -35.92 7.94 -27.55
C ARG A 182 -35.18 6.88 -26.75
N SER A 183 -35.00 5.69 -27.30
CA SER A 183 -34.33 4.59 -26.59
C SER A 183 -32.89 4.90 -26.27
N ALA A 184 -32.16 5.58 -27.15
CA ALA A 184 -30.81 6.03 -26.94
C ALA A 184 -30.71 7.09 -25.84
N PHE A 185 -31.59 8.11 -25.89
CA PHE A 185 -31.63 9.19 -24.92
C PHE A 185 -32.04 8.71 -23.52
N GLN A 186 -33.10 7.91 -23.41
CA GLN A 186 -33.56 7.37 -22.12
C GLN A 186 -32.50 6.48 -21.46
N ARG A 187 -31.69 5.73 -22.23
CA ARG A 187 -30.55 4.97 -21.71
C ARG A 187 -29.49 5.91 -21.14
N ARG A 188 -29.16 7.02 -21.82
CA ARG A 188 -28.21 8.02 -21.30
C ARG A 188 -28.77 8.72 -20.07
N LEU A 189 -30.02 9.02 -20.03
CA LEU A 189 -30.70 9.65 -18.89
C LEU A 189 -30.64 8.72 -17.65
N ALA A 190 -30.96 7.44 -17.83
CA ALA A 190 -30.86 6.44 -16.76
C ALA A 190 -29.42 6.30 -16.25
N GLN A 191 -28.44 6.28 -17.16
CA GLN A 191 -27.03 6.25 -16.80
C GLN A 191 -26.62 7.53 -16.04
N THR A 192 -27.07 8.70 -16.49
CA THR A 192 -26.80 9.98 -15.81
C THR A 192 -27.34 9.95 -14.37
N SER A 193 -28.59 9.51 -14.18
CA SER A 193 -29.18 9.39 -12.85
C SER A 193 -28.39 8.45 -11.93
N SER A 194 -27.91 7.32 -12.47
CA SER A 194 -27.07 6.37 -11.72
C SER A 194 -25.73 6.99 -11.32
N VAL A 195 -25.06 7.67 -12.24
CA VAL A 195 -23.74 8.29 -12.01
C VAL A 195 -23.85 9.45 -11.02
N LEU A 196 -24.91 10.28 -11.12
CA LEU A 196 -25.13 11.36 -10.15
C LEU A 196 -25.42 10.83 -8.75
N ALA A 197 -26.19 9.73 -8.64
CA ALA A 197 -26.42 9.08 -7.35
C ALA A 197 -25.11 8.49 -6.77
N ALA A 198 -24.28 7.85 -7.60
CA ALA A 198 -22.98 7.35 -7.19
C ALA A 198 -22.03 8.48 -6.74
N ASN A 199 -22.04 9.62 -7.45
CA ASN A 199 -21.25 10.80 -7.08
C ASN A 199 -21.71 11.41 -5.75
N ALA A 200 -23.03 11.52 -5.52
CA ALA A 200 -23.57 12.00 -4.25
C ALA A 200 -23.18 11.06 -3.10
N GLN A 201 -23.25 9.74 -3.30
CA GLN A 201 -22.77 8.76 -2.34
C GLN A 201 -21.26 8.86 -2.13
N GLY A 202 -20.49 9.03 -3.20
CA GLY A 202 -19.04 9.22 -3.14
C GLY A 202 -18.66 10.45 -2.31
N SER A 203 -19.30 11.58 -2.51
CA SER A 203 -19.10 12.80 -1.74
C SER A 203 -19.41 12.63 -0.25
N TYR A 204 -20.46 11.88 0.09
CA TYR A 204 -20.76 11.51 1.47
C TYR A 204 -19.64 10.64 2.09
N LEU A 205 -19.15 9.63 1.34
CA LEU A 205 -18.06 8.76 1.76
C LEU A 205 -16.75 9.54 1.94
N ALA A 206 -16.42 10.48 1.06
CA ALA A 206 -15.26 11.34 1.19
C ALA A 206 -15.31 12.14 2.50
N ASN A 207 -16.45 12.76 2.81
CA ASN A 207 -16.64 13.46 4.08
C ASN A 207 -16.48 12.55 5.30
N GLN A 208 -16.85 11.28 5.18
CA GLN A 208 -16.67 10.29 6.25
C GLN A 208 -15.20 9.87 6.40
N LEU A 209 -14.48 9.72 5.26
CA LEU A 209 -13.04 9.42 5.24
C LEU A 209 -12.17 10.51 5.87
N LEU A 210 -12.61 11.77 5.80
CA LEU A 210 -11.93 12.90 6.39
C LEU A 210 -12.13 13.01 7.92
N LYS A 211 -13.03 12.20 8.51
CA LYS A 211 -13.22 12.18 9.98
C LYS A 211 -12.01 11.59 10.71
N PRO A 212 -11.74 12.03 11.94
CA PRO A 212 -10.52 11.69 12.67
C PRO A 212 -10.52 10.31 13.37
N ASP A 213 -11.45 9.40 13.07
CA ASP A 213 -11.59 8.12 13.79
C ASP A 213 -10.36 7.22 13.62
N PHE A 214 -9.89 7.04 12.39
CA PHE A 214 -8.69 6.26 12.09
C PHE A 214 -7.41 6.86 12.71
N PRO A 215 -7.09 8.15 12.55
CA PRO A 215 -5.94 8.77 13.23
C PRO A 215 -5.95 8.60 14.74
N ASN A 216 -7.11 8.73 15.39
CA ASN A 216 -7.22 8.57 16.83
C ASN A 216 -6.91 7.14 17.28
N GLN A 217 -7.39 6.13 16.55
CA GLN A 217 -7.06 4.72 16.81
C GLN A 217 -5.58 4.45 16.61
N LEU A 218 -4.98 5.01 15.54
CA LEU A 218 -3.56 4.89 15.26
C LEU A 218 -2.70 5.46 16.40
N VAL A 219 -3.04 6.66 16.88
CA VAL A 219 -2.32 7.33 18.00
C VAL A 219 -2.44 6.50 19.28
N SER A 220 -3.62 6.00 19.60
CA SER A 220 -3.82 5.18 20.81
C SER A 220 -3.02 3.87 20.75
N MET A 221 -2.96 3.24 19.59
CA MET A 221 -2.18 2.02 19.37
C MET A 221 -0.67 2.29 19.49
N LYS A 222 -0.18 3.37 18.88
CA LYS A 222 1.23 3.78 19.01
C LYS A 222 1.61 3.99 20.47
N ALA A 223 0.80 4.74 21.22
CA ALA A 223 1.05 4.97 22.65
C ALA A 223 1.12 3.66 23.44
N THR A 224 0.26 2.69 23.13
CA THR A 224 0.27 1.38 23.78
C THR A 224 1.55 0.59 23.47
N LEU A 225 2.03 0.60 22.23
CA LEU A 225 3.27 -0.06 21.84
C LEU A 225 4.51 0.60 22.44
N GLU A 226 4.55 1.94 22.44
CA GLU A 226 5.61 2.72 23.09
C GLU A 226 5.68 2.43 24.60
N GLN A 227 4.54 2.35 25.28
CA GLN A 227 4.49 1.98 26.68
C GLN A 227 5.00 0.56 26.94
N LYS A 228 4.71 -0.41 26.05
CA LYS A 228 5.28 -1.75 26.11
C LYS A 228 6.81 -1.72 25.96
N LEU A 229 7.34 -0.96 25.01
CA LEU A 229 8.80 -0.80 24.81
C LEU A 229 9.48 -0.22 26.06
N VAL A 230 8.92 0.84 26.65
CA VAL A 230 9.42 1.41 27.90
C VAL A 230 9.40 0.39 29.03
N SER A 231 8.33 -0.42 29.12
CA SER A 231 8.23 -1.51 30.11
C SER A 231 9.33 -2.56 29.92
N PHE A 232 9.65 -2.95 28.68
CA PHE A 232 10.75 -3.91 28.43
C PHE A 232 12.11 -3.35 28.88
N ILE A 233 12.39 -2.08 28.57
CA ILE A 233 13.62 -1.41 29.01
C ILE A 233 13.68 -1.35 30.53
N PHE A 234 12.58 -0.99 31.20
CA PHE A 234 12.50 -0.94 32.65
C PHE A 234 12.82 -2.30 33.29
N TRP A 235 12.17 -3.39 32.81
CA TRP A 235 12.43 -4.74 33.32
C TRP A 235 13.87 -5.19 33.08
N LEU A 236 14.45 -4.85 31.94
CA LEU A 236 15.86 -5.15 31.61
C LEU A 236 16.80 -4.46 32.60
N ILE A 237 16.56 -3.20 32.97
CA ILE A 237 17.34 -2.45 33.93
C ILE A 237 17.18 -3.06 35.33
N VAL A 238 15.97 -3.37 35.76
CA VAL A 238 15.69 -3.95 37.10
C VAL A 238 16.38 -5.30 37.25
N VAL A 239 16.24 -6.20 36.27
CA VAL A 239 16.85 -7.54 36.34
C VAL A 239 18.36 -7.47 36.28
N SER A 240 18.93 -6.58 35.45
CA SER A 240 20.38 -6.35 35.40
C SER A 240 20.91 -5.77 36.72
N GLY A 241 20.19 -4.82 37.30
CA GLY A 241 20.53 -4.23 38.62
C GLY A 241 20.50 -5.27 39.73
N CYS A 242 19.47 -6.13 39.77
CA CYS A 242 19.38 -7.24 40.72
C CYS A 242 20.53 -8.24 40.58
N LEU A 243 20.90 -8.59 39.34
CA LEU A 243 22.04 -9.48 39.08
C LEU A 243 23.35 -8.87 39.58
N LEU A 244 23.60 -7.59 39.29
CA LEU A 244 24.79 -6.89 39.78
C LEU A 244 24.82 -6.81 41.30
N ALA A 245 23.67 -6.55 41.97
CA ALA A 245 23.59 -6.55 43.43
C ALA A 245 23.94 -7.91 44.03
N VAL A 246 23.41 -9.01 43.44
CA VAL A 246 23.70 -10.38 43.88
C VAL A 246 25.20 -10.72 43.70
N VAL A 247 25.79 -10.38 42.57
CA VAL A 247 27.21 -10.60 42.29
C VAL A 247 28.09 -9.78 43.24
N SER A 248 27.75 -8.51 43.45
CA SER A 248 28.45 -7.60 44.37
C SER A 248 28.39 -8.13 45.80
N TRP A 249 27.21 -8.54 46.28
CA TRP A 249 27.03 -9.14 47.61
C TRP A 249 27.85 -10.43 47.76
N ALA A 250 27.88 -11.31 46.77
CA ALA A 250 28.67 -12.54 46.75
C ALA A 250 30.18 -12.29 46.75
N VAL A 251 30.66 -11.21 46.13
CA VAL A 251 32.05 -10.79 46.16
C VAL A 251 32.40 -10.16 47.50
N PHE A 252 31.54 -9.29 48.03
CA PHE A 252 31.77 -8.62 49.32
C PHE A 252 31.78 -9.60 50.50
N SER A 253 30.87 -10.58 50.48
CA SER A 253 30.83 -11.65 51.53
C SER A 253 32.11 -12.51 51.52
N LYS A 254 32.77 -12.67 50.38
CA LYS A 254 34.08 -13.35 50.28
C LYS A 254 35.22 -12.53 50.89
N ASN A 255 35.22 -11.20 50.68
CA ASN A 255 36.25 -10.32 51.22
C ASN A 255 36.12 -10.12 52.71
N ALA A 256 34.89 -10.14 53.29
CA ALA A 256 34.66 -10.09 54.73
C ALA A 256 35.21 -11.35 55.46
N VAL A 257 35.14 -12.52 54.80
CA VAL A 257 35.71 -13.78 55.39
C VAL A 257 37.21 -13.86 55.17
N ALA A 258 37.80 -13.18 54.18
CA ALA A 258 39.26 -13.17 53.95
C ALA A 258 40.00 -12.20 54.87
N ASN A 259 39.36 -11.13 55.32
CA ASN A 259 39.95 -10.11 56.18
C ASN A 259 39.99 -10.44 57.67
N SER A 260 39.41 -11.58 58.07
CA SER A 260 39.45 -12.05 59.46
C SER A 260 40.67 -12.93 59.78
N SER A 261 41.67 -13.08 58.87
CA SER A 261 42.81 -13.96 59.08
C SER A 261 44.16 -13.39 58.61
N SER A 262 44.43 -12.11 58.77
CA SER A 262 45.79 -11.58 58.74
C SER A 262 45.83 -10.17 59.28
N SER A 263 46.09 -10.11 60.59
CA SER A 263 46.71 -8.95 61.20
C SER A 263 48.21 -9.22 61.19
N GLU A 264 49.00 -8.43 60.49
CA GLU A 264 50.25 -7.79 60.94
C GLU A 264 50.83 -6.93 59.84
N PRO A 265 51.53 -5.89 60.29
CA PRO A 265 51.68 -4.70 59.47
C PRO A 265 53.14 -4.57 58.89
N ALA A 266 53.28 -3.71 57.98
CA ALA A 266 54.39 -2.75 57.87
C ALA A 266 54.74 -2.36 56.42
N VAL A 267 54.85 -1.08 56.30
CA VAL A 267 55.93 -0.26 55.70
C VAL A 267 55.77 0.15 54.24
N SER A 268 55.47 1.44 54.20
CA SER A 268 55.89 2.53 53.28
C SER A 268 56.81 2.20 52.11
N GLN A 269 56.44 2.79 51.00
CA GLN A 269 57.16 3.80 50.20
C GLN A 269 56.48 3.91 48.84
N THR A 270 55.89 5.02 48.58
CA THR A 270 56.39 6.25 47.95
C THR A 270 56.98 6.05 46.55
N GLU A 271 56.37 6.82 45.72
CA GLU A 271 56.89 7.55 44.56
C GLU A 271 56.48 7.08 43.17
N ASN A 272 55.68 7.97 42.63
CA ASN A 272 55.94 8.90 41.51
C ASN A 272 55.81 8.29 40.13
N ALA A 273 54.90 8.82 39.47
CA ALA A 273 54.83 9.98 38.62
C ALA A 273 54.85 9.67 37.13
N SER A 274 53.94 10.30 36.51
CA SER A 274 54.03 11.06 35.26
C SER A 274 53.90 10.35 33.93
N SER A 275 52.87 10.80 33.35
CA SER A 275 52.76 11.68 32.15
C SER A 275 52.89 10.95 30.82
N SER A 276 52.09 11.23 30.00
CA SER A 276 51.77 12.25 29.04
C SER A 276 51.51 11.66 27.68
N LEU A 277 50.39 12.11 27.17
CA LEU A 277 50.24 12.92 25.95
C LEU A 277 50.42 12.20 24.61
N GLU A 278 49.31 12.30 23.92
CA GLU A 278 49.17 13.05 22.65
C GLU A 278 49.73 12.36 21.42
N HIS A 279 49.05 12.25 20.37
CA HIS A 279 48.61 13.14 19.31
C HIS A 279 47.92 12.29 18.25
N GLU A 280 46.74 12.67 17.83
CA GLU A 280 46.36 13.66 16.83
C GLU A 280 46.56 13.28 15.35
N ASN A 281 45.42 13.35 14.67
CA ASN A 281 45.25 13.90 13.31
C ASN A 281 45.80 13.13 12.10
N LYS A 282 45.03 12.89 11.08
CA LYS A 282 44.64 13.91 10.12
C LYS A 282 43.80 13.34 8.99
N ALA A 283 42.76 14.06 8.72
CA ALA A 283 42.00 14.08 7.49
C ALA A 283 42.84 14.35 6.23
N ARG A 284 42.31 13.95 5.10
CA ARG A 284 42.30 14.65 3.82
C ARG A 284 41.69 13.72 2.78
N GLU A 285 40.53 13.97 2.24
CA GLU A 285 40.06 15.00 1.30
C GLU A 285 40.80 14.95 -0.06
N LEU A 286 39.94 15.05 -1.05
CA LEU A 286 40.02 15.53 -2.45
C LEU A 286 39.81 14.41 -3.46
N ALA A 287 38.68 14.39 -4.14
CA ALA A 287 38.09 15.30 -5.10
C ALA A 287 38.57 15.10 -6.55
N SER A 288 37.59 15.12 -7.41
CA SER A 288 37.66 15.65 -8.81
C SER A 288 38.18 14.68 -9.87
N ASP A 289 37.71 14.53 -11.03
CA ASP A 289 36.86 15.29 -11.98
C ASP A 289 36.45 14.35 -13.11
N ALA A 290 35.25 14.39 -13.58
CA ALA A 290 34.73 15.02 -14.78
C ALA A 290 35.27 14.55 -16.18
N GLN A 291 34.30 14.46 -17.05
CA GLN A 291 34.38 14.55 -18.54
C GLN A 291 34.64 13.24 -19.30
N ALA A 292 34.03 12.96 -20.39
CA ALA A 292 33.07 13.63 -21.28
C ALA A 292 32.68 12.65 -22.40
N ASN A 293 31.51 12.87 -22.92
CA ASN A 293 31.09 12.73 -24.32
C ASN A 293 31.90 11.82 -25.27
N LYS A 294 31.21 10.87 -25.86
CA LYS A 294 31.26 10.74 -27.32
C LYS A 294 30.00 10.13 -27.93
N THR A 295 29.24 10.96 -28.54
CA THR A 295 28.36 10.69 -29.68
C THR A 295 29.08 9.86 -30.73
N GLN A 296 28.47 8.77 -31.18
CA GLN A 296 28.68 8.29 -32.55
C GLN A 296 27.35 7.74 -33.09
N GLU A 297 26.86 8.55 -34.01
CA GLU A 297 25.92 8.23 -35.06
C GLU A 297 26.57 7.22 -36.04
N LEU A 298 25.80 6.25 -36.52
CA LEU A 298 25.82 5.76 -37.91
C LEU A 298 24.78 4.69 -38.16
N THR A 299 23.86 5.00 -38.91
CA THR A 299 22.90 4.49 -39.89
C THR A 299 23.21 3.13 -40.59
N PRO A 300 22.33 2.71 -41.52
CA PRO A 300 21.20 1.78 -41.28
C PRO A 300 21.33 0.55 -42.19
N ASP A 301 20.50 -0.38 -41.93
CA ASP A 301 19.87 -1.30 -42.90
C ASP A 301 19.90 -2.76 -42.45
N SER A 302 18.77 -3.21 -42.04
CA SER A 302 18.28 -4.53 -42.37
C SER A 302 16.81 -4.63 -41.92
N ARG A 303 15.95 -4.78 -42.91
CA ARG A 303 14.55 -5.18 -42.77
C ARG A 303 14.42 -6.27 -41.73
N GLN A 304 13.80 -5.91 -40.61
CA GLN A 304 13.13 -6.85 -39.70
C GLN A 304 11.71 -6.37 -39.51
N GLU A 305 10.80 -7.28 -39.70
CA GLU A 305 9.36 -7.14 -39.55
C GLU A 305 8.98 -6.23 -38.40
N LEU A 306 8.05 -5.32 -38.67
CA LEU A 306 7.33 -4.50 -37.70
C LEU A 306 6.67 -5.39 -36.63
N LEU A 307 7.43 -5.78 -35.63
CA LEU A 307 6.89 -6.10 -34.32
C LEU A 307 6.53 -4.78 -33.67
N ALA A 308 5.25 -4.55 -33.48
CA ALA A 308 4.77 -3.50 -32.59
C ALA A 308 5.59 -3.55 -31.29
N PRO A 309 5.96 -2.41 -30.67
CA PRO A 309 6.67 -2.43 -29.39
C PRO A 309 5.86 -3.30 -28.44
N GLN A 310 6.45 -4.39 -27.97
CA GLN A 310 5.81 -5.21 -26.95
C GLN A 310 5.70 -4.35 -25.71
N GLU A 311 4.47 -4.02 -25.31
CA GLU A 311 4.21 -3.33 -24.05
C GLU A 311 4.81 -4.16 -22.90
N PRO A 312 5.48 -3.54 -21.93
CA PRO A 312 6.09 -4.27 -20.83
C PRO A 312 5.03 -5.03 -20.02
N PHE A 313 5.37 -6.21 -19.52
CA PHE A 313 4.46 -6.98 -18.66
C PHE A 313 4.08 -6.22 -17.39
N ILE A 314 4.98 -5.37 -16.86
CA ILE A 314 4.74 -4.43 -15.77
C ILE A 314 5.59 -3.20 -16.04
N ASP A 315 5.00 -2.01 -15.93
CA ASP A 315 5.73 -0.75 -16.08
C ASP A 315 6.33 -0.30 -14.73
N ILE A 316 7.50 -0.83 -14.43
CA ILE A 316 8.23 -0.53 -13.19
C ILE A 316 8.61 0.96 -13.09
N ASN A 317 8.93 1.63 -14.19
CA ASN A 317 9.25 3.05 -14.16
C ASN A 317 8.04 3.89 -13.74
N ARG A 318 6.87 3.60 -14.29
CA ARG A 318 5.62 4.24 -13.90
C ARG A 318 5.29 4.00 -12.42
N MET A 319 5.52 2.77 -11.92
CA MET A 319 5.34 2.47 -10.49
C MET A 319 6.29 3.30 -9.62
N LEU A 320 7.58 3.34 -9.94
CA LEU A 320 8.57 4.14 -9.21
C LEU A 320 8.21 5.62 -9.21
N ASP A 321 7.83 6.18 -10.37
CA ASP A 321 7.41 7.58 -10.48
C ASP A 321 6.16 7.87 -9.62
N SER A 322 5.19 6.95 -9.61
CA SER A 322 3.96 7.08 -8.81
C SER A 322 4.21 6.94 -7.30
N LEU A 323 5.24 6.21 -6.91
CA LEU A 323 5.63 5.95 -5.52
C LEU A 323 6.85 6.78 -5.07
N SER A 324 7.16 7.87 -5.79
CA SER A 324 8.26 8.79 -5.44
C SER A 324 9.63 8.12 -5.36
N GLY A 325 9.85 7.06 -6.14
CA GLY A 325 11.10 6.30 -6.19
C GLY A 325 11.27 5.26 -5.08
N ASP A 326 10.22 4.95 -4.32
CA ASP A 326 10.25 3.96 -3.24
C ASP A 326 10.29 2.53 -3.79
N GLU A 327 11.50 1.95 -3.93
CA GLU A 327 11.70 0.57 -4.40
C GLU A 327 11.11 -0.46 -3.44
N GLY A 328 11.09 -0.18 -2.13
CA GLY A 328 10.49 -1.08 -1.14
C GLY A 328 8.98 -1.20 -1.33
N ALA A 329 8.31 -0.06 -1.59
CA ALA A 329 6.89 -0.03 -1.91
C ALA A 329 6.56 -0.78 -3.21
N VAL A 330 7.40 -0.65 -4.25
CA VAL A 330 7.25 -1.43 -5.50
C VAL A 330 7.34 -2.93 -5.22
N ARG A 331 8.35 -3.39 -4.46
CA ARG A 331 8.50 -4.81 -4.09
C ARG A 331 7.28 -5.33 -3.35
N MET A 332 6.83 -4.60 -2.34
CA MET A 332 5.64 -4.98 -1.56
C MET A 332 4.39 -5.13 -2.44
N LEU A 333 4.17 -4.21 -3.38
CA LEU A 333 3.04 -4.29 -4.31
C LEU A 333 3.13 -5.50 -5.24
N LEU A 334 4.33 -5.85 -5.72
CA LEU A 334 4.54 -7.03 -6.55
C LEU A 334 4.34 -8.32 -5.76
N GLU A 335 4.78 -8.38 -4.51
CA GLU A 335 4.53 -9.53 -3.61
C GLU A 335 3.03 -9.75 -3.41
N VAL A 336 2.28 -8.68 -3.08
CA VAL A 336 0.82 -8.77 -2.90
C VAL A 336 0.12 -9.14 -4.20
N PHE A 337 0.56 -8.61 -5.35
CA PHE A 337 0.01 -9.00 -6.64
C PHE A 337 0.15 -10.51 -6.88
N ILE A 338 1.32 -11.07 -6.64
CA ILE A 338 1.56 -12.51 -6.80
C ILE A 338 0.67 -13.29 -5.81
N GLN A 339 0.65 -12.89 -4.55
CA GLN A 339 -0.10 -13.57 -3.50
C GLN A 339 -1.60 -13.62 -3.79
N ASP A 340 -2.19 -12.52 -4.24
CA ASP A 340 -3.63 -12.39 -4.39
C ASP A 340 -4.15 -12.84 -5.77
N HIS A 341 -3.31 -12.74 -6.82
CA HIS A 341 -3.79 -12.83 -8.20
C HIS A 341 -3.13 -13.93 -9.06
N ALA A 342 -2.04 -14.58 -8.59
CA ALA A 342 -1.36 -15.59 -9.41
C ALA A 342 -2.29 -16.74 -9.87
N GLU A 343 -3.30 -17.08 -9.08
CA GLU A 343 -4.25 -18.15 -9.35
C GLU A 343 -5.57 -17.69 -10.00
N ASP A 344 -5.75 -16.39 -10.24
CA ASP A 344 -7.02 -15.84 -10.72
C ASP A 344 -7.42 -16.37 -12.11
N GLY A 345 -6.47 -16.77 -12.96
CA GLY A 345 -6.76 -17.38 -14.24
C GLY A 345 -7.52 -18.70 -14.10
N SER A 346 -7.01 -19.60 -13.26
CA SER A 346 -7.66 -20.89 -12.96
C SER A 346 -8.96 -20.75 -12.19
N LYS A 347 -8.99 -19.80 -11.25
CA LYS A 347 -10.16 -19.46 -10.45
C LYS A 347 -11.30 -18.90 -11.31
N LEU A 348 -10.98 -18.00 -12.24
CA LEU A 348 -11.95 -17.43 -13.16
C LEU A 348 -12.59 -18.49 -14.06
N HIS A 349 -11.80 -19.42 -14.61
CA HIS A 349 -12.32 -20.53 -15.41
C HIS A 349 -13.35 -21.37 -14.64
N LYS A 350 -13.12 -21.61 -13.35
CA LYS A 350 -14.06 -22.34 -12.49
C LYS A 350 -15.31 -21.51 -12.18
N LEU A 351 -15.13 -20.24 -11.81
CA LEU A 351 -16.21 -19.34 -11.41
C LEU A 351 -17.20 -19.05 -12.55
N LEU A 352 -16.76 -19.01 -13.81
CA LEU A 352 -17.64 -18.83 -14.97
C LEU A 352 -18.74 -19.88 -15.06
N ASN A 353 -18.50 -21.11 -14.54
CA ASN A 353 -19.47 -22.18 -14.52
C ASN A 353 -20.26 -22.29 -13.21
N GLU A 354 -19.72 -21.79 -12.10
CA GLU A 354 -20.27 -21.96 -10.75
C GLU A 354 -20.96 -20.69 -10.22
N ASP A 355 -20.36 -19.50 -10.47
CA ASP A 355 -20.77 -18.23 -9.88
C ASP A 355 -20.33 -17.07 -10.78
N ILE A 356 -21.20 -16.65 -11.68
CA ILE A 356 -20.92 -15.62 -12.69
C ILE A 356 -20.67 -14.23 -12.05
N ASP A 357 -21.30 -13.93 -10.91
CA ASP A 357 -21.12 -12.66 -10.21
C ASP A 357 -19.71 -12.57 -9.60
N ASN A 358 -19.21 -13.66 -9.01
CA ASN A 358 -17.86 -13.74 -8.53
C ASN A 358 -16.83 -13.79 -9.67
N ALA A 359 -17.17 -14.43 -10.81
CA ALA A 359 -16.33 -14.37 -12.00
C ALA A 359 -16.15 -12.93 -12.49
N GLN A 360 -17.25 -12.16 -12.55
CA GLN A 360 -17.20 -10.75 -12.93
C GLN A 360 -16.33 -9.92 -11.97
N ARG A 361 -16.48 -10.12 -10.65
CA ARG A 361 -15.69 -9.44 -9.64
C ARG A 361 -14.19 -9.76 -9.76
N THR A 362 -13.85 -11.03 -10.00
CA THR A 362 -12.46 -11.46 -10.20
C THR A 362 -11.85 -10.81 -11.44
N ALA A 363 -12.56 -10.82 -12.59
CA ALA A 363 -12.09 -10.16 -13.80
C ALA A 363 -11.94 -8.64 -13.62
N HIS A 364 -12.88 -8.01 -12.91
CA HIS A 364 -12.83 -6.58 -12.58
C HIS A 364 -11.65 -6.23 -11.67
N SER A 365 -11.42 -7.02 -10.62
CA SER A 365 -10.27 -6.85 -9.71
C SER A 365 -8.95 -6.97 -10.45
N LEU A 366 -8.79 -8.03 -11.25
CA LEU A 366 -7.58 -8.28 -12.02
C LEU A 366 -7.29 -7.16 -13.04
N LYS A 367 -8.33 -6.65 -13.71
CA LYS A 367 -8.23 -5.47 -14.58
C LYS A 367 -7.74 -4.23 -13.83
N GLY A 368 -8.32 -3.96 -12.65
CA GLY A 368 -7.96 -2.80 -11.84
C GLY A 368 -6.50 -2.84 -11.38
N VAL A 369 -6.08 -3.98 -10.82
CA VAL A 369 -4.72 -4.17 -10.33
C VAL A 369 -3.70 -4.11 -11.46
N SER A 370 -3.95 -4.80 -12.57
CA SER A 370 -3.04 -4.78 -13.73
C SER A 370 -2.88 -3.38 -14.34
N GLY A 371 -3.96 -2.58 -14.39
CA GLY A 371 -3.89 -1.18 -14.81
C GLY A 371 -3.02 -0.33 -13.87
N SER A 372 -3.12 -0.54 -12.56
CA SER A 372 -2.30 0.17 -11.56
C SER A 372 -0.82 -0.18 -11.64
N LEU A 373 -0.49 -1.44 -11.90
CA LEU A 373 0.89 -1.91 -12.09
C LEU A 373 1.47 -1.55 -13.48
N GLY A 374 0.65 -0.97 -14.38
CA GLY A 374 1.05 -0.74 -15.75
C GLY A 374 1.21 -2.02 -16.58
N ALA A 375 0.59 -3.13 -16.13
CA ALA A 375 0.56 -4.42 -16.83
C ALA A 375 -0.52 -4.40 -17.92
N MET A 376 -0.31 -3.59 -18.96
CA MET A 376 -1.33 -3.29 -19.96
C MET A 376 -1.84 -4.53 -20.72
N PRO A 377 -1.01 -5.50 -21.12
CA PRO A 377 -1.52 -6.72 -21.73
C PRO A 377 -2.54 -7.48 -20.87
N LEU A 378 -2.26 -7.58 -19.55
CA LEU A 378 -3.16 -8.21 -18.59
C LEU A 378 -4.41 -7.36 -18.36
N HIS A 379 -4.28 -6.05 -18.30
CA HIS A 379 -5.39 -5.10 -18.17
C HIS A 379 -6.39 -5.23 -19.31
N TYR A 380 -5.92 -5.29 -20.55
CA TYR A 380 -6.79 -5.40 -21.74
C TYR A 380 -7.55 -6.71 -21.77
N ILE A 381 -6.87 -7.83 -21.60
CA ILE A 381 -7.54 -9.15 -21.67
C ILE A 381 -8.53 -9.34 -20.51
N SER A 382 -8.21 -8.87 -19.29
CA SER A 382 -9.12 -8.89 -18.15
C SER A 382 -10.36 -8.02 -18.39
N GLY A 383 -10.16 -6.84 -19.01
CA GLY A 383 -11.23 -5.92 -19.39
C GLY A 383 -12.16 -6.48 -20.47
N GLU A 384 -11.64 -7.20 -21.46
CA GLU A 384 -12.45 -7.88 -22.48
C GLU A 384 -13.33 -8.96 -21.86
N ILE A 385 -12.76 -9.78 -20.97
CA ILE A 385 -13.50 -10.83 -20.26
C ILE A 385 -14.58 -10.24 -19.37
N GLU A 386 -14.24 -9.22 -18.58
CA GLU A 386 -15.21 -8.49 -17.76
C GLU A 386 -16.41 -7.97 -18.60
N LEU A 387 -16.10 -7.41 -19.78
CA LEU A 387 -17.12 -6.88 -20.68
C LEU A 387 -18.04 -7.97 -21.24
N LEU A 388 -17.46 -9.13 -21.63
CA LEU A 388 -18.26 -10.26 -22.11
C LEU A 388 -19.21 -10.78 -21.04
N ILE A 389 -18.72 -10.93 -19.79
CA ILE A 389 -19.54 -11.34 -18.64
C ILE A 389 -20.68 -10.34 -18.40
N LYS A 390 -20.38 -9.03 -18.35
CA LYS A 390 -21.39 -7.97 -18.18
C LYS A 390 -22.46 -7.95 -19.28
N GLN A 391 -22.11 -8.39 -20.50
CA GLN A 391 -23.05 -8.49 -21.60
C GLN A 391 -23.84 -9.80 -21.59
N GLY A 392 -23.63 -10.69 -20.62
CA GLY A 392 -24.24 -12.01 -20.58
C GLY A 392 -23.79 -12.92 -21.73
N LYS A 393 -22.63 -12.64 -22.33
CA LYS A 393 -22.06 -13.45 -23.41
C LYS A 393 -21.12 -14.51 -22.83
N GLU A 394 -21.07 -15.66 -23.50
CA GLU A 394 -20.12 -16.71 -23.18
C GLU A 394 -18.67 -16.22 -23.42
N VAL A 395 -17.76 -16.49 -22.46
CA VAL A 395 -16.34 -16.17 -22.60
C VAL A 395 -15.66 -17.30 -23.36
N PRO A 396 -15.08 -17.02 -24.54
CA PRO A 396 -14.43 -18.07 -25.33
C PRO A 396 -13.20 -18.65 -24.63
N ASP A 397 -12.97 -19.96 -24.73
CA ASP A 397 -11.83 -20.65 -24.10
C ASP A 397 -10.48 -20.07 -24.52
N ASN A 398 -10.33 -19.62 -25.78
CA ASN A 398 -9.10 -18.98 -26.22
C ASN A 398 -8.78 -17.67 -25.45
N LYS A 399 -9.79 -16.93 -24.99
CA LYS A 399 -9.60 -15.74 -24.15
C LYS A 399 -9.17 -16.10 -22.73
N LEU A 400 -9.70 -17.19 -22.19
CA LEU A 400 -9.28 -17.70 -20.88
C LEU A 400 -7.84 -18.25 -20.92
N CYS A 401 -7.48 -18.97 -21.96
CA CYS A 401 -6.09 -19.40 -22.18
C CYS A 401 -5.16 -18.18 -22.30
N GLN A 402 -5.53 -17.19 -23.11
CA GLN A 402 -4.76 -15.95 -23.27
C GLN A 402 -4.58 -15.21 -21.95
N LEU A 403 -5.66 -15.10 -21.13
CA LEU A 403 -5.57 -14.48 -19.80
C LEU A 403 -4.58 -15.23 -18.91
N THR A 404 -4.68 -16.57 -18.88
CA THR A 404 -3.81 -17.41 -18.03
C THR A 404 -2.35 -17.28 -18.45
N ASP A 405 -2.07 -17.29 -19.76
CA ASP A 405 -0.71 -17.13 -20.29
C ASP A 405 -0.12 -15.74 -19.94
N VAL A 406 -0.90 -14.67 -20.16
CA VAL A 406 -0.46 -13.30 -19.86
C VAL A 406 -0.29 -13.11 -18.36
N LEU A 407 -1.18 -13.65 -17.53
CA LEU A 407 -1.07 -13.59 -16.08
C LEU A 407 0.18 -14.32 -15.58
N GLN A 408 0.46 -15.51 -16.11
CA GLN A 408 1.66 -16.28 -15.78
C GLN A 408 2.94 -15.50 -16.15
N GLN A 409 2.99 -14.89 -17.33
CA GLN A 409 4.15 -14.09 -17.76
C GLN A 409 4.33 -12.85 -16.88
N THR A 410 3.22 -12.19 -16.52
CA THR A 410 3.25 -11.02 -15.60
C THR A 410 3.75 -11.44 -14.22
N THR A 411 3.31 -12.58 -13.69
CA THR A 411 3.77 -13.13 -12.40
C THR A 411 5.26 -13.48 -12.44
N LEU A 412 5.73 -14.17 -13.48
CA LEU A 412 7.15 -14.49 -13.65
C LEU A 412 8.03 -13.23 -13.76
N PHE A 413 7.54 -12.19 -14.44
CA PHE A 413 8.23 -10.91 -14.50
C PHE A 413 8.30 -10.25 -13.11
N ALA A 414 7.20 -10.24 -12.35
CA ALA A 414 7.18 -9.75 -10.98
C ALA A 414 8.16 -10.50 -10.09
N GLU A 415 8.22 -11.83 -10.16
CA GLU A 415 9.19 -12.65 -9.42
C GLU A 415 10.63 -12.33 -9.81
N LYS A 416 10.92 -12.11 -11.11
CA LYS A 416 12.24 -11.69 -11.59
C LYS A 416 12.67 -10.36 -10.93
N VAL A 417 11.76 -9.39 -10.86
CA VAL A 417 12.00 -8.10 -10.21
C VAL A 417 12.24 -8.27 -8.71
N LEU A 418 11.47 -9.10 -8.03
CA LEU A 418 11.62 -9.35 -6.58
C LEU A 418 12.97 -10.01 -6.25
N ASN A 419 13.47 -10.90 -7.12
CA ASN A 419 14.72 -11.60 -6.93
C ASN A 419 15.97 -10.79 -7.33
N SER A 420 15.80 -9.60 -7.93
CA SER A 420 16.90 -8.71 -8.30
C SER A 420 17.39 -7.90 -7.10
N GLU A 421 18.70 -7.64 -6.99
CA GLU A 421 19.23 -6.75 -5.94
C GLU A 421 18.76 -5.31 -6.10
N LYS A 422 18.68 -4.83 -7.34
CA LYS A 422 18.19 -3.49 -7.69
C LYS A 422 17.12 -3.59 -8.76
N ILE A 423 15.97 -2.99 -8.49
CA ILE A 423 14.84 -3.00 -9.43
C ILE A 423 15.23 -2.39 -10.79
N ARG A 424 16.08 -1.37 -10.80
CA ARG A 424 16.51 -0.68 -12.02
C ARG A 424 17.41 -1.52 -12.94
N GLU A 425 18.07 -2.55 -12.44
CA GLU A 425 18.89 -3.44 -13.26
C GLU A 425 18.04 -4.34 -14.18
N VAL A 426 16.82 -4.67 -13.78
CA VAL A 426 15.88 -5.48 -14.59
C VAL A 426 15.31 -4.70 -15.78
N LEU A 427 15.43 -3.37 -15.78
CA LEU A 427 14.92 -2.49 -16.85
C LEU A 427 15.90 -2.32 -18.00
N THR A 428 17.14 -2.78 -17.85
CA THR A 428 18.22 -2.63 -18.86
C THR A 428 18.49 -3.90 -19.66
N ASP A 429 17.90 -5.03 -19.30
CA ASP A 429 17.91 -6.32 -20.02
C ASP A 429 16.63 -6.55 -20.84
#